data_1b83e3273439e27c89ba319616e1c88e
#
_entry.id   1b83e3273439e27c89ba319616e1c88e
#
_cell.length_a   1.000
_cell.length_b   1.000
_cell.length_c   1.000
_cell.angle_alpha   90.00
_cell.angle_beta   90.00
_cell.angle_gamma   90.00
#
_symmetry.space_group_name_H-M   'P 1'
#
loop_
_entity.id
_entity.type
_entity.pdbx_description
1 polymer ?
#
loop_
_entity_poly.entity_id
_entity_poly.type
_entity_poly.pdbx_seq_one_letter_code
_entity_poly.pdbx_strand_id
1 'polypeptide(L)'
;MSQAQDDLRDLERLAVELAQLAGDRIIASLGTALAVKYKKLSREEEAEAEFRDPVSEIDSAVEAVLRERLAERYPTHAIIGEEEGGGDLPPGDYTWVIDPVDGTANFVNGFPIFAASIGLVHKGDPIVGAVWCSTSHALRPGV
;
A
#
# COMPACT_ATOMS: atom_id res chain seq x y z
N MET A 1 -28.26 -15.43 6.56
CA MET A 1 -27.19 -14.46 6.85
C MET A 1 -27.78 -13.05 6.84
N SER A 2 -27.40 -12.20 7.77
CA SER A 2 -27.92 -10.83 7.78
C SER A 2 -27.19 -9.98 6.75
N GLN A 3 -27.87 -8.98 6.19
CA GLN A 3 -27.29 -7.99 5.25
C GLN A 3 -25.94 -7.43 5.78
N ALA A 4 -25.86 -7.17 7.08
CA ALA A 4 -24.64 -6.66 7.71
C ALA A 4 -23.44 -7.63 7.64
N GLN A 5 -23.68 -8.95 7.61
CA GLN A 5 -22.61 -9.94 7.45
C GLN A 5 -22.16 -10.05 5.99
N ASP A 6 -23.07 -9.87 5.05
CA ASP A 6 -22.73 -9.86 3.63
C ASP A 6 -21.93 -8.60 3.29
N ASP A 7 -22.31 -7.45 3.85
CA ASP A 7 -21.58 -6.20 3.70
C ASP A 7 -20.16 -6.28 4.28
N LEU A 8 -19.99 -6.92 5.46
CA LEU A 8 -18.68 -7.10 6.08
C LEU A 8 -17.76 -8.01 5.26
N ARG A 9 -18.31 -9.07 4.68
CA ARG A 9 -17.53 -9.95 3.79
C ARG A 9 -17.09 -9.26 2.50
N ASP A 10 -17.91 -8.39 1.95
CA ASP A 10 -17.55 -7.61 0.77
C ASP A 10 -16.45 -6.60 1.08
N LEU A 11 -16.48 -5.97 2.26
CA LEU A 11 -15.43 -5.10 2.75
C LEU A 11 -14.12 -5.87 2.98
N GLU A 12 -14.19 -7.07 3.56
CA GLU A 12 -13.03 -7.94 3.75
C GLU A 12 -12.42 -8.35 2.40
N ARG A 13 -13.23 -8.78 1.43
CA ARG A 13 -12.76 -9.13 0.09
C ARG A 13 -12.06 -7.97 -0.58
N LEU A 14 -12.61 -6.77 -0.48
CA LEU A 14 -11.98 -5.57 -1.02
C LEU A 14 -10.65 -5.29 -0.34
N ALA A 15 -10.55 -5.41 0.98
CA ALA A 15 -9.29 -5.22 1.71
C ALA A 15 -8.20 -6.20 1.23
N VAL A 16 -8.56 -7.47 1.05
CA VAL A 16 -7.65 -8.50 0.50
C VAL A 16 -7.23 -8.17 -0.93
N GLU A 17 -8.18 -7.78 -1.78
CA GLU A 17 -7.91 -7.37 -3.16
C GLU A 17 -6.95 -6.18 -3.22
N LEU A 18 -7.14 -5.18 -2.38
CA LEU A 18 -6.27 -4.00 -2.30
C LEU A 18 -4.87 -4.35 -1.79
N ALA A 19 -4.77 -5.19 -0.78
CA ALA A 19 -3.48 -5.66 -0.28
C ALA A 19 -2.70 -6.44 -1.35
N GLN A 20 -3.36 -7.30 -2.10
CA GLN A 20 -2.78 -8.02 -3.23
C GLN A 20 -2.36 -7.08 -4.36
N LEU A 21 -3.20 -6.12 -4.70
CA LEU A 21 -2.88 -5.11 -5.71
C LEU A 21 -1.63 -4.29 -5.32
N ALA A 22 -1.52 -3.87 -4.06
CA ALA A 22 -0.34 -3.19 -3.54
C ALA A 22 0.89 -4.08 -3.66
N GLY A 23 0.81 -5.32 -3.21
CA GLY A 23 1.90 -6.30 -3.30
C GLY A 23 2.39 -6.53 -4.73
N ASP A 24 1.49 -6.71 -5.67
CA ASP A 24 1.83 -6.90 -7.09
C ASP A 24 2.54 -5.69 -7.67
N ARG A 25 2.11 -4.47 -7.30
CA ARG A 25 2.74 -3.23 -7.74
C ARG A 25 4.13 -3.05 -7.14
N ILE A 26 4.31 -3.40 -5.87
CA ILE A 26 5.60 -3.34 -5.19
C ILE A 26 6.59 -4.30 -5.88
N ILE A 27 6.20 -5.54 -6.10
CA ILE A 27 7.06 -6.55 -6.75
C ILE A 27 7.43 -6.11 -8.18
N ALA A 28 6.49 -5.60 -8.96
CA ALA A 28 6.75 -5.11 -10.30
C ALA A 28 7.74 -3.93 -10.33
N SER A 29 7.73 -3.10 -9.30
CA SER A 29 8.59 -1.92 -9.17
C SER A 29 9.98 -2.23 -8.59
N LEU A 30 10.16 -3.37 -7.93
CA LEU A 30 11.39 -3.72 -7.22
C LEU A 30 12.61 -3.73 -8.14
N GLY A 31 12.51 -4.35 -9.29
CA GLY A 31 13.61 -4.41 -10.26
C GLY A 31 14.01 -3.04 -10.79
N THR A 32 13.04 -2.16 -11.04
CA THR A 32 13.27 -0.79 -11.49
C THR A 32 13.95 0.06 -10.41
N ALA A 33 13.48 -0.02 -9.16
CA ALA A 33 14.06 0.71 -8.03
C ALA A 33 15.52 0.30 -7.78
N LEU A 34 15.83 -0.99 -7.83
CA LEU A 34 17.20 -1.50 -7.69
C LEU A 34 18.08 -1.05 -8.84
N ALA A 35 17.61 -1.10 -10.08
CA ALA A 35 18.37 -0.66 -11.25
C ALA A 35 18.73 0.84 -11.19
N VAL A 36 17.81 1.69 -10.72
CA VAL A 36 18.06 3.12 -10.51
C VAL A 36 19.13 3.35 -9.43
N LYS A 37 19.05 2.62 -8.33
CA LYS A 37 20.02 2.70 -7.24
C LYS A 37 21.42 2.34 -7.72
N TYR A 38 21.60 1.26 -8.47
CA TYR A 38 22.89 0.84 -9.00
C TYR A 38 23.45 1.83 -10.01
N LYS A 39 22.62 2.41 -10.88
CA LYS A 39 23.06 3.45 -11.82
C LYS A 39 23.57 4.72 -11.13
N LYS A 40 22.95 5.12 -10.01
CA LYS A 40 23.38 6.27 -9.22
C LYS A 40 24.69 6.03 -8.48
N LEU A 41 24.93 4.82 -8.00
CA LEU A 41 26.21 4.45 -7.37
C LEU A 41 27.38 4.43 -8.34
N SER A 42 27.15 4.26 -9.64
CA SER A 42 28.18 4.27 -10.68
C SER A 42 28.47 5.66 -11.27
N ARG A 43 27.70 6.68 -10.88
CA ARG A 43 27.84 8.07 -11.33
C ARG A 43 27.97 8.99 -10.10
N GLU A 44 29.17 9.08 -9.54
CA GLU A 44 29.45 9.96 -8.38
C GLU A 44 29.39 11.46 -8.70
N GLU A 45 29.02 11.87 -9.93
CA GLU A 45 29.16 13.26 -10.39
C GLU A 45 27.87 14.09 -10.45
N GLU A 46 26.72 13.57 -10.05
CA GLU A 46 25.46 14.36 -10.04
C GLU A 46 24.89 14.55 -8.62
N ALA A 47 25.69 15.15 -7.75
CA ALA A 47 25.36 15.33 -6.32
C ALA A 47 24.29 16.41 -6.02
N GLU A 48 23.71 17.10 -7.00
CA GLU A 48 22.79 18.22 -6.78
C GLU A 48 21.44 18.15 -7.50
N ALA A 49 21.15 17.07 -8.24
CA ALA A 49 19.78 16.89 -8.73
C ALA A 49 18.89 16.44 -7.55
N GLU A 50 17.78 17.14 -7.30
CA GLU A 50 16.74 16.81 -6.33
C GLU A 50 16.57 15.29 -6.20
N PHE A 51 17.05 14.75 -5.08
CA PHE A 51 17.03 13.31 -4.81
C PHE A 51 15.59 12.90 -4.48
N ARG A 52 14.77 12.70 -5.50
CA ARG A 52 13.53 11.96 -5.34
C ARG A 52 13.91 10.52 -5.03
N ASP A 53 13.64 10.10 -3.81
CA ASP A 53 13.82 8.72 -3.40
C ASP A 53 12.90 7.84 -4.28
N PRO A 54 13.45 6.88 -5.08
CA PRO A 54 12.64 5.99 -5.91
C PRO A 54 11.58 5.22 -5.12
N VAL A 55 11.79 5.04 -3.83
CA VAL A 55 10.87 4.35 -2.92
C VAL A 55 9.68 5.23 -2.59
N SER A 56 9.88 6.53 -2.33
CA SER A 56 8.78 7.44 -2.08
C SER A 56 7.87 7.60 -3.31
N GLU A 57 8.44 7.49 -4.51
CA GLU A 57 7.64 7.47 -5.74
C GLU A 57 6.77 6.22 -5.86
N ILE A 58 7.28 5.05 -5.47
CA ILE A 58 6.53 3.80 -5.48
C ILE A 58 5.43 3.84 -4.42
N ASP A 59 5.74 4.28 -3.20
CA ASP A 59 4.78 4.42 -2.11
C ASP A 59 3.62 5.31 -2.52
N SER A 60 3.90 6.50 -3.03
CA SER A 60 2.90 7.45 -3.49
C SER A 60 2.07 6.91 -4.66
N ALA A 61 2.71 6.24 -5.61
CA ALA A 61 2.03 5.67 -6.77
C ALA A 61 1.09 4.52 -6.37
N VAL A 62 1.51 3.66 -5.46
CA VAL A 62 0.68 2.57 -4.95
C VAL A 62 -0.48 3.14 -4.14
N GLU A 63 -0.22 4.09 -3.24
CA GLU A 63 -1.27 4.74 -2.45
C GLU A 63 -2.33 5.40 -3.35
N ALA A 64 -1.91 6.09 -4.41
CA ALA A 64 -2.83 6.71 -5.36
C ALA A 64 -3.77 5.70 -6.03
N VAL A 65 -3.25 4.55 -6.45
CA VAL A 65 -4.06 3.48 -7.05
C VAL A 65 -5.06 2.89 -6.05
N LEU A 66 -4.64 2.68 -4.80
CA LEU A 66 -5.53 2.18 -3.74
C LEU A 66 -6.65 3.18 -3.44
N ARG A 67 -6.33 4.48 -3.35
CA ARG A 67 -7.31 5.55 -3.14
C ARG A 67 -8.33 5.64 -4.27
N GLU A 68 -7.88 5.56 -5.51
CA GLU A 68 -8.75 5.54 -6.68
C GLU A 68 -9.73 4.37 -6.63
N ARG A 69 -9.24 3.17 -6.34
CA ARG A 69 -10.08 1.98 -6.24
C ARG A 69 -11.10 2.06 -5.10
N LEU A 70 -10.70 2.61 -3.96
CA LEU A 70 -11.60 2.83 -2.82
C LEU A 70 -12.66 3.90 -3.13
N ALA A 71 -12.28 4.99 -3.77
CA ALA A 71 -13.21 6.05 -4.16
C ALA A 71 -14.26 5.58 -5.17
N GLU A 72 -13.90 4.68 -6.08
CA GLU A 72 -14.84 4.06 -7.02
C GLU A 72 -15.88 3.15 -6.32
N ARG A 73 -15.42 2.38 -5.35
CA ARG A 73 -16.27 1.38 -4.67
C ARG A 73 -17.05 1.97 -3.48
N TYR A 74 -16.42 2.86 -2.73
CA TYR A 74 -16.98 3.46 -1.52
C TYR A 74 -16.66 4.96 -1.44
N PRO A 75 -17.29 5.79 -2.28
CA PRO A 75 -16.96 7.21 -2.40
C PRO A 75 -17.24 8.02 -1.13
N THR A 76 -18.03 7.50 -0.20
CA THR A 76 -18.37 8.16 1.07
C THR A 76 -17.46 7.76 2.22
N HIS A 77 -16.60 6.75 2.03
CA HIS A 77 -15.65 6.34 3.06
C HIS A 77 -14.46 7.29 3.12
N ALA A 78 -13.99 7.58 4.33
CA ALA A 78 -12.74 8.32 4.53
C ALA A 78 -11.53 7.41 4.28
N ILE A 79 -10.39 8.00 3.90
CA ILE A 79 -9.14 7.29 3.66
C ILE A 79 -8.01 8.04 4.38
N ILE A 80 -7.26 7.31 5.19
CA ILE A 80 -6.02 7.77 5.81
C ILE A 80 -4.88 6.95 5.24
N GLY A 81 -3.90 7.60 4.61
CA GLY A 81 -2.71 6.98 4.08
C GLY A 81 -1.47 7.59 4.70
N GLU A 82 -0.35 6.88 4.59
CA GLU A 82 0.93 7.32 5.13
C GLU A 82 1.49 8.52 4.35
N GLU A 83 1.37 8.49 3.01
CA GLU A 83 1.98 9.49 2.13
C GLU A 83 1.14 10.78 2.02
N GLU A 84 -0.15 10.64 1.74
CA GLU A 84 -1.04 11.79 1.56
C GLU A 84 -1.81 12.16 2.83
N GLY A 85 -1.71 11.36 3.89
CA GLY A 85 -2.45 11.56 5.13
C GLY A 85 -3.95 11.37 4.97
N GLY A 86 -4.71 12.00 5.87
CA GLY A 86 -6.18 11.90 5.91
C GLY A 86 -6.91 13.00 5.14
N GLY A 87 -6.19 14.01 4.66
CA GLY A 87 -6.82 15.24 4.17
C GLY A 87 -7.59 15.97 5.28
N ASP A 88 -8.29 17.05 4.91
CA ASP A 88 -9.13 17.83 5.84
C ASP A 88 -10.53 17.23 6.04
N LEU A 89 -10.78 16.02 5.56
CA LEU A 89 -12.07 15.36 5.74
C LEU A 89 -12.18 14.83 7.17
N PRO A 90 -13.26 15.19 7.89
CA PRO A 90 -13.52 14.58 9.17
C PRO A 90 -13.64 13.05 9.00
N PRO A 91 -13.14 12.25 9.95
CA PRO A 91 -13.28 10.80 9.87
C PRO A 91 -14.76 10.46 9.70
N GLY A 92 -15.10 9.83 8.59
CA GLY A 92 -16.45 9.35 8.33
C GLY A 92 -16.81 8.17 9.24
N ASP A 93 -18.03 7.63 9.09
CA ASP A 93 -18.44 6.42 9.79
C ASP A 93 -17.50 5.25 9.48
N TYR A 94 -17.01 5.17 8.23
CA TYR A 94 -16.04 4.19 7.75
C TYR A 94 -14.76 4.90 7.32
N THR A 95 -13.62 4.44 7.83
CA THR A 95 -12.30 4.99 7.50
C THR A 95 -11.34 3.87 7.13
N TRP A 96 -10.86 3.90 5.90
CA TRP A 96 -9.78 3.04 5.45
C TRP A 96 -8.44 3.59 5.91
N VAL A 97 -7.62 2.73 6.49
CA VAL A 97 -6.24 3.05 6.89
C VAL A 97 -5.32 2.20 6.02
N ILE A 98 -4.51 2.87 5.21
CA ILE A 98 -3.66 2.20 4.24
C ILE A 98 -2.18 2.53 4.48
N ASP A 99 -1.35 1.50 4.51
CA ASP A 99 0.11 1.57 4.44
C ASP A 99 0.55 0.74 3.23
N PRO A 100 0.81 1.39 2.08
CA PRO A 100 1.07 0.69 0.84
C PRO A 100 2.39 -0.06 0.84
N VAL A 101 3.39 0.41 1.56
CA VAL A 101 4.70 -0.26 1.70
C VAL A 101 5.21 -0.12 3.14
N ASP A 102 4.96 -1.12 3.95
CA ASP A 102 5.56 -1.26 5.27
C ASP A 102 6.92 -1.96 5.16
N GLY A 103 7.92 -1.45 5.85
CA GLY A 103 9.31 -1.93 5.75
C GLY A 103 10.08 -1.30 4.58
N THR A 104 9.85 -0.02 4.32
CA THR A 104 10.51 0.77 3.26
C THR A 104 12.04 0.66 3.30
N ALA A 105 12.65 0.70 4.49
CA ALA A 105 14.10 0.55 4.65
C ALA A 105 14.60 -0.82 4.16
N ASN A 106 13.85 -1.88 4.41
CA ASN A 106 14.17 -3.22 3.90
C ASN A 106 14.10 -3.26 2.38
N PHE A 107 13.05 -2.67 1.82
CA PHE A 107 12.84 -2.57 0.37
C PHE A 107 14.01 -1.86 -0.31
N VAL A 108 14.44 -0.69 0.21
CA VAL A 108 15.58 0.09 -0.30
C VAL A 108 16.88 -0.70 -0.26
N ASN A 109 17.09 -1.46 0.79
CA ASN A 109 18.30 -2.25 0.99
C ASN A 109 18.28 -3.61 0.29
N GLY A 110 17.19 -3.92 -0.43
CA GLY A 110 17.02 -5.21 -1.11
C GLY A 110 16.76 -6.37 -0.17
N PHE A 111 16.38 -6.09 1.08
CA PHE A 111 16.01 -7.12 2.05
C PHE A 111 14.54 -7.52 1.84
N PRO A 112 14.24 -8.81 1.60
CA PRO A 112 12.95 -9.22 1.07
C PRO A 112 11.83 -9.30 2.12
N ILE A 113 11.86 -8.48 3.15
CA ILE A 113 10.82 -8.41 4.20
C ILE A 113 10.15 -7.06 4.17
N PHE A 114 9.01 -7.01 3.50
CA PHE A 114 8.13 -5.86 3.42
C PHE A 114 6.68 -6.31 3.23
N ALA A 115 5.75 -5.42 3.49
CA ALA A 115 4.34 -5.73 3.50
C ALA A 115 3.50 -4.56 2.97
N ALA A 116 2.24 -4.84 2.66
CA ALA A 116 1.21 -3.83 2.48
C ALA A 116 0.07 -4.12 3.45
N SER A 117 -0.40 -3.11 4.16
CA SER A 117 -1.45 -3.22 5.18
C SER A 117 -2.66 -2.38 4.80
N ILE A 118 -3.82 -3.00 4.85
CA ILE A 118 -5.11 -2.36 4.61
C ILE A 118 -6.01 -2.63 5.81
N GLY A 119 -6.48 -1.58 6.46
CA GLY A 119 -7.42 -1.68 7.58
C GLY A 119 -8.69 -0.90 7.31
N LEU A 120 -9.79 -1.31 7.92
CA LEU A 120 -11.05 -0.57 7.94
C LEU A 120 -11.54 -0.39 9.36
N VAL A 121 -11.81 0.84 9.71
CA VAL A 121 -12.33 1.26 11.01
C VAL A 121 -13.75 1.78 10.82
N HIS A 122 -14.66 1.33 11.67
CA HIS A 122 -16.05 1.81 11.72
C HIS A 122 -16.34 2.41 13.08
N LYS A 123 -16.61 3.70 13.13
CA LYS A 123 -16.89 4.46 14.37
C LYS A 123 -15.84 4.27 15.46
N GLY A 124 -14.57 4.17 15.07
CA GLY A 124 -13.44 4.00 15.97
C GLY A 124 -13.05 2.55 16.24
N ASP A 125 -13.85 1.57 15.83
CA ASP A 125 -13.56 0.14 16.00
C ASP A 125 -12.97 -0.47 14.74
N PRO A 126 -11.81 -1.15 14.80
CA PRO A 126 -11.27 -1.89 13.66
C PRO A 126 -12.18 -3.08 13.36
N ILE A 127 -12.64 -3.20 12.12
CA ILE A 127 -13.57 -4.25 11.69
C ILE A 127 -13.04 -5.16 10.60
N VAL A 128 -12.07 -4.71 9.80
CA VAL A 128 -11.42 -5.49 8.73
C VAL A 128 -9.93 -5.18 8.72
N GLY A 129 -9.12 -6.19 8.46
CA GLY A 129 -7.70 -6.06 8.22
C GLY A 129 -7.20 -7.06 7.20
N ALA A 130 -6.36 -6.62 6.29
CA ALA A 130 -5.65 -7.45 5.34
C ALA A 130 -4.20 -7.03 5.24
N VAL A 131 -3.30 -8.00 5.22
CA VAL A 131 -1.85 -7.79 5.07
C VAL A 131 -1.34 -8.69 3.96
N TRP A 132 -0.74 -8.09 2.95
CA TRP A 132 0.10 -8.80 2.00
C TRP A 132 1.54 -8.80 2.51
N CYS A 133 2.20 -9.95 2.49
CA CYS A 133 3.57 -10.10 2.95
C CYS A 133 4.44 -10.72 1.86
N SER A 134 5.58 -10.09 1.56
CA SER A 134 6.51 -10.53 0.53
C SER A 134 7.05 -11.95 0.76
N THR A 135 7.29 -12.32 2.01
CA THR A 135 7.80 -13.66 2.35
C THR A 135 6.77 -14.75 2.12
N SER A 136 5.49 -14.48 2.37
CA SER A 136 4.41 -15.42 2.09
C SER A 136 4.25 -15.68 0.60
N HIS A 137 4.43 -14.65 -0.22
CA HIS A 137 4.39 -14.76 -1.68
C HIS A 137 5.55 -15.61 -2.21
N ALA A 138 6.75 -15.40 -1.68
CA ALA A 138 7.94 -16.14 -2.07
C ALA A 138 7.91 -17.62 -1.65
N LEU A 139 7.25 -17.93 -0.53
CA LEU A 139 7.16 -19.27 0.02
C LEU A 139 6.02 -20.12 -0.55
N ARG A 140 5.09 -19.49 -1.28
CA ARG A 140 3.95 -20.17 -1.89
C ARG A 140 3.82 -19.79 -3.36
N PRO A 141 4.76 -20.25 -4.22
CA PRO A 141 4.60 -20.02 -5.64
C PRO A 141 3.35 -20.76 -6.14
N GLY A 142 2.40 -20.01 -6.69
CA GLY A 142 1.17 -20.55 -7.25
C GLY A 142 -0.07 -20.50 -6.35
N VAL A 143 -0.01 -19.78 -5.26
CA VAL A 143 -1.20 -19.45 -4.45
C VAL A 143 -1.56 -17.99 -4.61
#